data_96fd3504498c20e7fe98645031d1d1dd
#
_entry.id   96fd3504498c20e7fe98645031d1d1dd
#
_cell.length_a   1.000
_cell.length_b   1.000
_cell.length_c   1.000
_cell.angle_alpha   90.00
_cell.angle_beta   90.00
_cell.angle_gamma   90.00
#
_symmetry.space_group_name_H-M   'P 1'
#
loop_
_entity.id
_entity.type
_entity.pdbx_description
1 polymer ?
#
loop_
_entity_poly.entity_id
_entity_poly.type
_entity_poly.pdbx_seq_one_letter_code
_entity_poly.pdbx_strand_id
1 'polypeptide(L)'
;MALVVLINMKRFRQAICEQIVIINKIRLMEFTTRKKMKTTRTNNGSSGFTLVEIMIVIAIIGLLCAIAIPNLLKAAAKSQANACINNLRQIDTAIQQFSVEAGKHQGDTITWPTDLTAYIKLTTKGSIPPCPSGGTYTLNLVGSIPSANCSLSTLTPSHQLQ
;
A
#
# COMPACT_ATOMS: atom_id res chain seq x y z
N MET A 1 -3.23 12.41 -3.26
CA MET A 1 -3.40 11.24 -2.36
C MET A 1 -4.83 11.01 -1.90
N ALA A 2 -5.57 12.02 -1.47
CA ALA A 2 -6.99 11.87 -1.13
C ALA A 2 -7.83 11.26 -2.26
N LEU A 3 -7.54 11.59 -3.51
CA LEU A 3 -8.22 11.05 -4.68
C LEU A 3 -7.99 9.54 -4.87
N VAL A 4 -6.78 9.06 -4.63
CA VAL A 4 -6.41 7.63 -4.73
C VAL A 4 -7.07 6.82 -3.62
N VAL A 5 -7.16 7.36 -2.42
CA VAL A 5 -7.87 6.73 -1.29
C VAL A 5 -9.38 6.67 -1.56
N LEU A 6 -9.95 7.74 -2.10
CA LEU A 6 -11.36 7.79 -2.52
C LEU A 6 -11.68 6.82 -3.67
N ILE A 7 -10.77 6.69 -4.65
CA ILE A 7 -10.91 5.73 -5.76
C ILE A 7 -10.84 4.30 -5.24
N ASN A 8 -9.90 4.00 -4.33
CA ASN A 8 -9.79 2.69 -3.71
C ASN A 8 -10.99 2.37 -2.81
N MET A 9 -11.51 3.33 -2.06
CA MET A 9 -12.75 3.15 -1.28
C MET A 9 -13.97 2.92 -2.18
N LYS A 10 -14.07 3.62 -3.31
CA LYS A 10 -15.15 3.38 -4.30
C LYS A 10 -15.02 1.99 -4.93
N ARG A 11 -13.82 1.58 -5.35
CA ARG A 11 -13.57 0.23 -5.88
C ARG A 11 -13.88 -0.86 -4.85
N PHE A 12 -13.53 -0.62 -3.59
CA PHE A 12 -13.81 -1.55 -2.50
C PHE A 12 -15.30 -1.67 -2.21
N ARG A 13 -16.05 -0.55 -2.17
CA ARG A 13 -17.51 -0.55 -2.05
C ARG A 13 -18.16 -1.27 -3.24
N GLN A 14 -17.62 -1.09 -4.44
CA GLN A 14 -18.09 -1.74 -5.65
C GLN A 14 -17.83 -3.26 -5.61
N ALA A 15 -16.65 -3.69 -5.16
CA ALA A 15 -16.32 -5.11 -4.98
C ALA A 15 -17.21 -5.80 -3.93
N ILE A 16 -17.51 -5.13 -2.80
CA ILE A 16 -18.45 -5.65 -1.80
C ILE A 16 -19.87 -5.73 -2.38
N CYS A 17 -20.29 -4.71 -3.15
CA CYS A 17 -21.59 -4.71 -3.78
C CYS A 17 -21.74 -5.82 -4.83
N GLU A 18 -20.68 -6.08 -5.62
CA GLU A 18 -20.63 -7.21 -6.57
C GLU A 18 -20.69 -8.56 -5.85
N GLN A 19 -19.98 -8.71 -4.72
CA GLN A 19 -20.05 -9.94 -3.91
C GLN A 19 -21.44 -10.18 -3.35
N ILE A 20 -22.12 -9.13 -2.89
CA ILE A 20 -23.53 -9.22 -2.41
C ILE A 20 -24.48 -9.59 -3.56
N VAL A 21 -24.27 -9.02 -4.74
CA VAL A 21 -25.07 -9.32 -5.94
C VAL A 21 -24.85 -10.77 -6.39
N ILE A 22 -23.60 -11.26 -6.36
CA ILE A 22 -23.27 -12.65 -6.70
C ILE A 22 -23.93 -13.62 -5.70
N ILE A 23 -23.89 -13.32 -4.41
CA ILE A 23 -24.54 -14.13 -3.36
C ILE A 23 -26.06 -14.14 -3.55
N ASN A 24 -26.67 -13.02 -3.88
CA ASN A 24 -28.10 -12.96 -4.19
C ASN A 24 -28.46 -13.71 -5.48
N LYS A 25 -27.60 -13.67 -6.48
CA LYS A 25 -27.81 -14.39 -7.75
C LYS A 25 -27.69 -15.90 -7.58
N ILE A 26 -26.75 -16.37 -6.76
CA ILE A 26 -26.62 -17.79 -6.38
C ILE A 26 -27.86 -18.24 -5.60
N ARG A 27 -28.35 -17.42 -4.67
CA ARG A 27 -29.55 -17.71 -3.89
C ARG A 27 -30.81 -17.83 -4.77
N LEU A 28 -30.94 -16.99 -5.79
CA LEU A 28 -32.05 -17.06 -6.75
C LEU A 28 -31.95 -18.28 -7.67
N MET A 29 -30.74 -18.69 -8.06
CA MET A 29 -30.55 -19.91 -8.84
C MET A 29 -30.91 -21.18 -8.05
N GLU A 30 -30.55 -21.28 -6.77
CA GLU A 30 -30.93 -22.40 -5.94
C GLU A 30 -32.45 -22.52 -5.71
N PHE A 31 -33.13 -21.37 -5.60
CA PHE A 31 -34.58 -21.34 -5.44
C PHE A 31 -35.32 -21.86 -6.70
N THR A 32 -34.80 -21.60 -7.90
CA THR A 32 -35.37 -22.01 -9.17
C THR A 32 -35.08 -23.49 -9.48
N THR A 33 -33.96 -24.03 -9.01
CA THR A 33 -33.59 -25.45 -9.28
C THR A 33 -34.32 -26.43 -8.39
N ARG A 34 -34.90 -26.02 -7.27
CA ARG A 34 -35.63 -26.87 -6.34
C ARG A 34 -36.97 -27.40 -6.87
N LYS A 35 -37.48 -26.89 -7.98
CA LYS A 35 -38.81 -27.22 -8.50
C LYS A 35 -38.86 -28.45 -9.41
N LYS A 36 -37.72 -29.15 -9.67
CA LYS A 36 -37.70 -30.28 -10.63
C LYS A 36 -36.72 -31.42 -10.29
N MET A 37 -36.61 -31.81 -9.02
CA MET A 37 -35.88 -33.03 -8.69
C MET A 37 -36.82 -34.05 -8.03
N LYS A 38 -37.33 -35.00 -8.82
CA LYS A 38 -37.88 -36.24 -8.32
C LYS A 38 -36.74 -37.07 -7.71
N THR A 39 -36.84 -37.30 -6.43
CA THR A 39 -35.87 -38.02 -5.60
C THR A 39 -35.81 -39.49 -5.98
N THR A 40 -34.72 -39.92 -6.57
CA THR A 40 -34.28 -41.31 -6.49
C THR A 40 -33.38 -41.45 -5.26
N ARG A 41 -33.87 -42.15 -4.24
CA ARG A 41 -33.23 -42.33 -2.95
C ARG A 41 -32.14 -43.40 -3.10
N THR A 42 -30.88 -42.96 -3.24
CA THR A 42 -29.70 -43.80 -2.99
C THR A 42 -29.14 -43.41 -1.63
N ASN A 43 -29.26 -44.32 -0.66
CA ASN A 43 -28.66 -44.21 0.67
C ASN A 43 -27.12 -44.38 0.55
N ASN A 44 -26.39 -43.31 0.28
CA ASN A 44 -24.99 -43.21 0.64
C ASN A 44 -24.88 -42.02 1.60
N GLY A 45 -24.52 -42.28 2.85
CA GLY A 45 -24.40 -41.30 3.92
C GLY A 45 -23.17 -40.42 3.72
N SER A 46 -23.19 -39.56 2.73
CA SER A 46 -22.29 -38.39 2.64
C SER A 46 -22.99 -37.24 3.34
N SER A 47 -22.53 -36.91 4.53
CA SER A 47 -22.92 -35.67 5.24
C SER A 47 -22.47 -34.48 4.43
N GLY A 48 -23.38 -33.93 3.62
CA GLY A 48 -23.15 -32.67 2.90
C GLY A 48 -23.21 -31.45 3.84
N PHE A 49 -22.38 -30.45 3.62
CA PHE A 49 -22.43 -29.17 4.32
C PHE A 49 -23.81 -28.52 4.14
N THR A 50 -24.35 -27.98 5.22
CA THR A 50 -25.60 -27.24 5.15
C THR A 50 -25.35 -25.83 4.61
N LEU A 51 -26.31 -25.28 3.86
CA LEU A 51 -26.25 -23.91 3.33
C LEU A 51 -26.07 -22.88 4.45
N VAL A 52 -26.72 -23.12 5.61
CA VAL A 52 -26.61 -22.25 6.78
C VAL A 52 -25.20 -22.22 7.35
N GLU A 53 -24.49 -23.34 7.38
CA GLU A 53 -23.12 -23.45 7.88
C GLU A 53 -22.14 -22.59 7.06
N ILE A 54 -22.26 -22.61 5.74
CA ILE A 54 -21.46 -21.74 4.87
C ILE A 54 -21.86 -20.28 5.02
N MET A 55 -23.17 -19.96 5.20
CA MET A 55 -23.60 -18.58 5.41
C MET A 55 -23.03 -17.97 6.69
N ILE A 56 -22.95 -18.73 7.79
CA ILE A 56 -22.37 -18.25 9.04
C ILE A 56 -20.86 -17.99 8.86
N VAL A 57 -20.16 -18.88 8.17
CA VAL A 57 -18.71 -18.73 7.93
C VAL A 57 -18.40 -17.45 7.15
N ILE A 58 -19.09 -17.22 6.03
CA ILE A 58 -18.85 -15.99 5.23
C ILE A 58 -19.27 -14.73 5.96
N ALA A 59 -20.30 -14.78 6.83
CA ALA A 59 -20.70 -13.64 7.64
C ALA A 59 -19.61 -13.26 8.64
N ILE A 60 -18.99 -14.24 9.32
CA ILE A 60 -17.89 -14.01 10.26
C ILE A 60 -16.65 -13.45 9.53
N ILE A 61 -16.28 -14.05 8.38
CA ILE A 61 -15.16 -13.57 7.57
C ILE A 61 -15.40 -12.11 7.13
N GLY A 62 -16.61 -11.79 6.67
CA GLY A 62 -16.98 -10.44 6.26
C GLY A 62 -16.85 -9.41 7.39
N LEU A 63 -17.28 -9.79 8.61
CA LEU A 63 -17.15 -8.94 9.79
C LEU A 63 -15.69 -8.67 10.15
N LEU A 64 -14.84 -9.71 10.13
CA LEU A 64 -13.40 -9.57 10.41
C LEU A 64 -12.69 -8.71 9.36
N CYS A 65 -12.99 -8.91 8.08
CA CYS A 65 -12.44 -8.10 6.99
C CYS A 65 -12.83 -6.63 7.10
N ALA A 66 -14.04 -6.31 7.55
CA ALA A 66 -14.50 -4.94 7.70
C ALA A 66 -13.64 -4.13 8.67
N ILE A 67 -13.08 -4.76 9.69
CA ILE A 67 -12.20 -4.13 10.68
C ILE A 67 -10.73 -4.18 10.24
N ALA A 68 -10.30 -5.30 9.63
CA ALA A 68 -8.90 -5.55 9.29
C ALA A 68 -8.41 -4.66 8.13
N ILE A 69 -9.22 -4.49 7.08
CA ILE A 69 -8.79 -3.79 5.86
C ILE A 69 -8.42 -2.33 6.09
N PRO A 70 -9.22 -1.48 6.78
CA PRO A 70 -8.83 -0.09 7.00
C PRO A 70 -7.55 0.06 7.81
N ASN A 71 -7.30 -0.84 8.77
CA ASN A 71 -6.08 -0.85 9.57
C ASN A 71 -4.85 -1.25 8.74
N LEU A 72 -4.99 -2.25 7.87
CA LEU A 72 -3.94 -2.69 6.97
C LEU A 72 -3.51 -1.56 6.01
N LEU A 73 -4.46 -0.82 5.44
CA LEU A 73 -4.16 0.30 4.55
C LEU A 73 -3.39 1.42 5.25
N LYS A 74 -3.74 1.75 6.50
CA LYS A 74 -3.00 2.72 7.32
C LYS A 74 -1.58 2.23 7.64
N ALA A 75 -1.42 0.97 7.99
CA ALA A 75 -0.12 0.36 8.27
C ALA A 75 0.77 0.34 7.02
N ALA A 76 0.22 0.01 5.85
CA ALA A 76 0.93 0.05 4.58
C ALA A 76 1.40 1.47 4.22
N ALA A 77 0.53 2.48 4.37
CA ALA A 77 0.90 3.87 4.14
C ALA A 77 2.04 4.34 5.08
N LYS A 78 1.97 3.97 6.37
CA LYS A 78 3.03 4.28 7.34
C LYS A 78 4.35 3.58 6.99
N SER A 79 4.30 2.34 6.54
CA SER A 79 5.48 1.60 6.09
C SER A 79 6.16 2.27 4.89
N GLN A 80 5.38 2.71 3.91
CA GLN A 80 5.89 3.45 2.75
C GLN A 80 6.51 4.79 3.14
N ALA A 81 5.89 5.53 4.07
CA ALA A 81 6.47 6.77 4.59
C ALA A 81 7.81 6.53 5.30
N ASN A 82 7.89 5.51 6.15
CA ASN A 82 9.12 5.14 6.84
C ASN A 82 10.24 4.73 5.84
N ALA A 83 9.91 4.01 4.78
CA ALA A 83 10.87 3.68 3.74
C ALA A 83 11.38 4.94 3.01
N CYS A 84 10.49 5.91 2.73
CA CYS A 84 10.89 7.20 2.17
C CYS A 84 11.81 7.99 3.11
N ILE A 85 11.51 8.04 4.42
CA ILE A 85 12.36 8.68 5.42
C ILE A 85 13.74 8.02 5.49
N ASN A 86 13.81 6.69 5.40
CA ASN A 86 15.09 5.98 5.35
C ASN A 86 15.90 6.33 4.10
N ASN A 87 15.24 6.47 2.94
CA ASN A 87 15.91 6.94 1.73
C ASN A 87 16.45 8.37 1.90
N LEU A 88 15.67 9.28 2.52
CA LEU A 88 16.11 10.64 2.82
C LEU A 88 17.32 10.65 3.75
N ARG A 89 17.38 9.77 4.77
CA ARG A 89 18.56 9.65 5.65
C ARG A 89 19.80 9.18 4.88
N GLN A 90 19.64 8.24 3.94
CA GLN A 90 20.75 7.81 3.08
C GLN A 90 21.24 8.96 2.20
N ILE A 91 20.34 9.77 1.65
CA ILE A 91 20.68 10.96 0.86
C ILE A 91 21.42 11.97 1.74
N ASP A 92 20.93 12.23 2.95
CA ASP A 92 21.58 13.15 3.90
C ASP A 92 23.00 12.69 4.24
N THR A 93 23.20 11.42 4.54
CA THR A 93 24.51 10.85 4.80
C THR A 93 25.46 10.98 3.59
N ALA A 94 24.93 10.75 2.38
CA ALA A 94 25.71 10.89 1.15
C ALA A 94 26.10 12.35 0.89
N ILE A 95 25.24 13.31 1.20
CA ILE A 95 25.56 14.75 1.12
C ILE A 95 26.70 15.08 2.05
N GLN A 96 26.70 14.59 3.30
CA GLN A 96 27.75 14.81 4.26
C GLN A 96 29.09 14.21 3.79
N GLN A 97 29.09 12.97 3.30
CA GLN A 97 30.29 12.33 2.75
C GLN A 97 30.85 13.10 1.56
N PHE A 98 30.00 13.43 0.58
CA PHE A 98 30.40 14.20 -0.58
C PHE A 98 30.95 15.57 -0.21
N SER A 99 30.33 16.27 0.74
CA SER A 99 30.79 17.60 1.16
C SER A 99 32.17 17.55 1.78
N VAL A 100 32.51 16.53 2.56
CA VAL A 100 33.83 16.33 3.15
C VAL A 100 34.88 16.01 2.07
N GLU A 101 34.58 15.07 1.17
CA GLU A 101 35.51 14.63 0.13
C GLU A 101 35.74 15.69 -0.95
N ALA A 102 34.69 16.41 -1.36
CA ALA A 102 34.75 17.45 -2.36
C ALA A 102 35.15 18.83 -1.80
N GLY A 103 35.39 18.96 -0.48
CA GLY A 103 35.75 20.22 0.17
C GLY A 103 34.64 21.27 0.08
N LYS A 104 33.36 20.84 0.07
CA LYS A 104 32.21 21.76 0.01
C LYS A 104 31.95 22.44 1.35
N HIS A 105 31.56 23.69 1.29
CA HIS A 105 31.25 24.51 2.46
C HIS A 105 29.72 24.67 2.61
N GLN A 106 29.33 25.14 3.78
CA GLN A 106 27.93 25.48 4.03
C GLN A 106 27.43 26.54 3.04
N GLY A 107 26.31 26.26 2.40
CA GLY A 107 25.72 27.12 1.37
C GLY A 107 26.06 26.71 -0.07
N ASP A 108 26.96 25.74 -0.28
CA ASP A 108 27.29 25.27 -1.61
C ASP A 108 26.15 24.40 -2.21
N THR A 109 26.11 24.39 -3.53
CA THR A 109 25.13 23.60 -4.30
C THR A 109 25.66 22.21 -4.61
N ILE A 110 24.74 21.25 -4.71
CA ILE A 110 25.00 19.85 -5.08
C ILE A 110 24.20 19.54 -6.32
N THR A 111 24.82 18.91 -7.30
CA THR A 111 24.14 18.50 -8.55
C THR A 111 23.45 17.16 -8.34
N TRP A 112 22.12 17.18 -8.33
CA TRP A 112 21.31 15.98 -8.21
C TRP A 112 21.04 15.34 -9.58
N PRO A 113 21.15 14.01 -9.73
CA PRO A 113 21.66 13.01 -8.77
C PRO A 113 23.16 12.74 -8.90
N THR A 114 23.85 13.41 -9.82
CA THR A 114 25.18 13.04 -10.34
C THR A 114 26.25 12.95 -9.25
N ASP A 115 26.32 13.96 -8.38
CA ASP A 115 27.37 14.05 -7.36
C ASP A 115 27.20 13.02 -6.24
N LEU A 116 25.99 12.49 -6.06
CA LEU A 116 25.66 11.60 -4.94
C LEU A 116 25.61 10.12 -5.32
N THR A 117 25.66 9.77 -6.61
CA THR A 117 25.54 8.37 -7.06
C THR A 117 26.63 7.45 -6.52
N ALA A 118 27.84 7.98 -6.26
CA ALA A 118 28.96 7.21 -5.69
C ALA A 118 28.77 6.89 -4.19
N TYR A 119 27.94 7.67 -3.48
CA TYR A 119 27.77 7.61 -2.03
C TYR A 119 26.45 6.97 -1.59
N ILE A 120 25.53 6.74 -2.52
CA ILE A 120 24.23 6.16 -2.23
C ILE A 120 24.18 4.72 -2.79
N LYS A 121 23.62 3.82 -2.00
CA LYS A 121 23.34 2.46 -2.48
C LYS A 121 22.26 2.53 -3.57
N LEU A 122 22.69 2.29 -4.80
CA LEU A 122 21.81 2.31 -5.96
C LEU A 122 20.92 1.05 -6.01
N THR A 123 19.78 1.18 -6.66
CA THR A 123 18.94 0.04 -7.03
C THR A 123 19.65 -0.86 -8.04
N THR A 124 19.11 -2.05 -8.29
CA THR A 124 19.60 -2.97 -9.34
C THR A 124 19.65 -2.35 -10.74
N LYS A 125 18.93 -1.24 -10.95
CA LYS A 125 18.92 -0.46 -12.21
C LYS A 125 19.93 0.69 -12.22
N GLY A 126 20.79 0.81 -11.20
CA GLY A 126 21.77 1.89 -11.08
C GLY A 126 21.17 3.26 -10.79
N SER A 127 19.96 3.35 -10.26
CA SER A 127 19.28 4.57 -9.87
C SER A 127 19.13 4.68 -8.36
N ILE A 128 19.02 5.91 -7.84
CA ILE A 128 18.71 6.14 -6.42
C ILE A 128 17.30 5.60 -6.12
N PRO A 129 17.10 4.92 -4.98
CA PRO A 129 15.80 4.37 -4.62
C PRO A 129 14.71 5.45 -4.62
N PRO A 130 13.64 5.32 -5.42
CA PRO A 130 12.56 6.29 -5.45
C PRO A 130 11.70 6.22 -4.17
N CYS A 131 10.93 7.27 -3.90
CA CYS A 131 9.93 7.22 -2.84
C CYS A 131 8.85 6.17 -3.17
N PRO A 132 8.58 5.19 -2.27
CA PRO A 132 7.59 4.14 -2.53
C PRO A 132 6.16 4.67 -2.76
N SER A 133 5.86 5.87 -2.26
CA SER A 133 4.57 6.55 -2.46
C SER A 133 4.53 7.43 -3.71
N GLY A 134 5.57 7.41 -4.57
CA GLY A 134 5.63 8.18 -5.80
C GLY A 134 6.04 9.66 -5.62
N GLY A 135 6.64 10.01 -4.48
CA GLY A 135 7.22 11.34 -4.28
C GLY A 135 8.56 11.52 -4.99
N THR A 136 8.93 12.77 -5.24
CA THR A 136 10.23 13.18 -5.78
C THR A 136 11.10 13.78 -4.68
N TYR A 137 12.42 13.52 -4.74
CA TYR A 137 13.39 14.11 -3.83
C TYR A 137 13.95 15.40 -4.39
N THR A 138 14.09 16.40 -3.54
CA THR A 138 14.75 17.66 -3.82
C THR A 138 15.83 17.91 -2.77
N LEU A 139 17.02 18.38 -3.21
CA LEU A 139 18.12 18.72 -2.32
C LEU A 139 18.06 20.19 -1.97
N ASN A 140 18.50 20.50 -0.76
CA ASN A 140 18.78 21.84 -0.32
C ASN A 140 20.31 22.09 -0.36
N LEU A 141 20.74 23.27 0.03
CA LEU A 141 22.15 23.62 0.10
C LEU A 141 22.88 22.81 1.18
N VAL A 142 24.18 22.63 1.00
CA VAL A 142 25.03 21.98 2.01
C VAL A 142 24.89 22.67 3.36
N GLY A 143 24.69 21.88 4.42
CA GLY A 143 24.49 22.39 5.78
C GLY A 143 23.10 22.92 6.10
N SER A 144 22.14 22.88 5.17
CA SER A 144 20.75 23.21 5.47
C SER A 144 20.04 22.03 6.19
N ILE A 145 19.09 22.36 7.05
CA ILE A 145 18.27 21.38 7.78
C ILE A 145 16.80 21.60 7.42
N PRO A 146 16.14 20.63 6.79
CA PRO A 146 16.66 19.35 6.27
C PRO A 146 17.50 19.54 5.00
N SER A 147 18.48 18.68 4.82
CA SER A 147 19.36 18.67 3.63
C SER A 147 18.67 18.16 2.37
N ALA A 148 17.66 17.32 2.52
CA ALA A 148 16.83 16.78 1.44
C ALA A 148 15.37 16.71 1.85
N ASN A 149 14.48 16.95 0.89
CA ASN A 149 13.03 16.90 1.07
C ASN A 149 12.36 15.93 0.10
N CYS A 150 11.22 15.40 0.52
CA CYS A 150 10.32 14.68 -0.37
C CYS A 150 9.09 15.55 -0.68
N SER A 151 8.60 15.53 -1.91
CA SER A 151 7.40 16.28 -2.32
C SER A 151 6.15 15.91 -1.52
N LEU A 152 6.18 14.77 -0.80
CA LEU A 152 5.09 14.26 0.06
C LEU A 152 5.30 14.62 1.54
N SER A 153 6.19 15.56 1.88
CA SER A 153 6.52 15.93 3.26
C SER A 153 5.32 16.47 4.06
N THR A 154 4.35 17.10 3.39
CA THR A 154 3.14 17.67 4.02
C THR A 154 1.97 16.70 4.16
N LEU A 155 2.10 15.46 3.67
CA LEU A 155 1.05 14.46 3.75
C LEU A 155 1.06 13.72 5.10
N THR A 156 -0.05 13.05 5.41
CA THR A 156 -0.17 12.14 6.57
C THR A 156 -0.28 10.69 6.09
N PRO A 157 0.69 9.81 6.50
CA PRO A 157 1.88 10.08 7.32
C PRO A 157 2.92 10.92 6.56
N SER A 158 3.65 11.79 7.29
CA SER A 158 4.64 12.69 6.70
C SER A 158 5.86 11.92 6.16
N HIS A 159 6.42 12.40 5.04
CA HIS A 159 7.64 11.89 4.40
C HIS A 159 8.81 12.87 4.63
N GLN A 160 9.05 13.25 5.88
CA GLN A 160 10.02 14.29 6.25
C GLN A 160 11.05 13.74 7.24
N LEU A 161 12.31 14.19 7.11
CA LEU A 161 13.34 14.02 8.14
C LEU A 161 12.94 14.83 9.39
N GLN A 162 13.04 14.20 10.56
CA GLN A 162 12.90 14.82 11.87
C GLN A 162 14.27 15.01 12.50
#